data_60c8472b2af3a1bd0cdfa5974bdf2e9a
#
_entry.id   60c8472b2af3a1bd0cdfa5974bdf2e9a
#
_cell.length_a   1.000
_cell.length_b   1.000
_cell.length_c   1.000
_cell.angle_alpha   90.00
_cell.angle_beta   90.00
_cell.angle_gamma   90.00
#
_symmetry.space_group_name_H-M   'P 1'
#
loop_
_entity.id
_entity.type
_entity.pdbx_description
1 polymer ?
#
loop_
_entity_poly.entity_id
_entity_poly.type
_entity_poly.pdbx_seq_one_letter_code
_entity_poly.pdbx_strand_id
1 'polypeptide(L)'
;MKNFFKFTFFIFVLIGVVFGATYIYAFSPYFVFYPEADVATGEFSPDQSLIIKFPKSINTEYYRDKIKITPETSMKAVINEELNQVVITPKSAWKVNADYRVEIPKGRTENLMQMEGRIFNFKTVDYPKVISVNPQDKEADVQLDIEDPIKVKFDKSTEHFFIDFRLSPRAELDFQNNEEKTEFSILPKENLTEGANYKLEIFAKAKYAPDSSYYKIQETSFATLPPKPKTWAQNLEERVVQAKRFTPAQISEGKYIDVNLATQIMTIFEDGKLINSFLISSGKRGMDTPKGEHQIYNKFPRPWSKKYGLYMPFWMAITSDGKYGIHELPEWPGGYKEGQNHLGIPVSHGCMRLGVGPAEFVYNWAEIGTKVVIY
;
A
#
# COMPACT_ATOMS: atom_id res chain seq x y z
N MET A 1 -97.51 10.34 -2.41
CA MET A 1 -96.74 9.79 -1.28
C MET A 1 -96.01 8.47 -1.57
N LYS A 2 -96.61 7.47 -2.24
CA LYS A 2 -95.95 6.17 -2.52
C LYS A 2 -94.68 6.23 -3.34
N ASN A 3 -94.57 7.14 -4.34
CA ASN A 3 -93.41 7.28 -5.19
C ASN A 3 -92.19 8.02 -4.52
N PHE A 4 -92.53 8.96 -3.61
CA PHE A 4 -91.53 9.66 -2.81
C PHE A 4 -90.85 8.70 -1.82
N PHE A 5 -91.60 7.81 -1.18
CA PHE A 5 -91.04 6.81 -0.27
C PHE A 5 -90.14 5.77 -0.98
N LYS A 6 -90.48 5.37 -2.20
CA LYS A 6 -89.66 4.48 -3.01
C LYS A 6 -88.36 5.15 -3.49
N PHE A 7 -88.43 6.42 -3.81
CA PHE A 7 -87.25 7.18 -4.25
C PHE A 7 -86.27 7.41 -3.08
N THR A 8 -86.80 7.77 -1.88
CA THR A 8 -86.00 7.93 -0.66
C THR A 8 -85.37 6.60 -0.21
N PHE A 9 -86.05 5.51 -0.29
CA PHE A 9 -85.57 4.17 0.01
C PHE A 9 -84.46 3.77 -0.94
N PHE A 10 -84.64 4.05 -2.23
CA PHE A 10 -83.58 3.75 -3.24
C PHE A 10 -82.28 4.57 -3.05
N ILE A 11 -82.41 5.82 -2.60
CA ILE A 11 -81.26 6.67 -2.25
C ILE A 11 -80.56 6.09 -1.01
N PHE A 12 -81.23 5.66 0.01
CA PHE A 12 -80.64 5.05 1.20
C PHE A 12 -79.97 3.71 0.90
N VAL A 13 -80.50 2.90 0.02
CA VAL A 13 -79.88 1.67 -0.44
C VAL A 13 -78.60 1.98 -1.30
N LEU A 14 -78.71 2.96 -2.18
CA LEU A 14 -77.55 3.37 -2.97
C LEU A 14 -76.41 3.91 -2.09
N ILE A 15 -76.76 4.74 -1.10
CA ILE A 15 -75.77 5.24 -0.11
C ILE A 15 -75.17 4.08 0.69
N GLY A 16 -75.97 3.12 1.10
CA GLY A 16 -75.50 1.92 1.80
C GLY A 16 -74.58 1.05 0.99
N VAL A 17 -74.88 0.86 -0.31
CA VAL A 17 -74.02 0.14 -1.27
C VAL A 17 -72.73 0.86 -1.49
N VAL A 18 -72.76 2.19 -1.69
CA VAL A 18 -71.57 3.01 -1.89
C VAL A 18 -70.71 2.99 -0.59
N PHE A 19 -71.33 3.13 0.59
CA PHE A 19 -70.60 3.02 1.87
C PHE A 19 -70.03 1.62 2.05
N GLY A 20 -70.78 0.57 1.76
CA GLY A 20 -70.29 -0.81 1.86
C GLY A 20 -69.13 -1.08 0.89
N ALA A 21 -69.25 -0.61 -0.36
CA ALA A 21 -68.19 -0.75 -1.35
C ALA A 21 -66.93 0.04 -0.97
N THR A 22 -67.08 1.29 -0.49
CA THR A 22 -65.96 2.07 0.03
C THR A 22 -65.30 1.47 1.25
N TYR A 23 -66.09 0.89 2.16
CA TYR A 23 -65.60 0.20 3.34
C TYR A 23 -64.79 -1.06 2.94
N ILE A 24 -65.32 -1.90 2.04
CA ILE A 24 -64.64 -3.08 1.52
C ILE A 24 -63.37 -2.64 0.81
N TYR A 25 -63.42 -1.62 -0.02
CA TYR A 25 -62.22 -1.10 -0.73
C TYR A 25 -61.15 -0.58 0.23
N ALA A 26 -61.54 0.17 1.26
CA ALA A 26 -60.61 0.79 2.21
C ALA A 26 -59.99 -0.18 3.23
N PHE A 27 -60.69 -1.30 3.53
CA PHE A 27 -60.33 -2.25 4.60
C PHE A 27 -60.15 -3.69 4.12
N SER A 28 -60.24 -3.95 2.81
CA SER A 28 -60.01 -5.29 2.26
C SER A 28 -58.54 -5.69 2.35
N PRO A 29 -58.26 -6.88 2.85
CA PRO A 29 -56.86 -7.39 2.84
C PRO A 29 -56.28 -7.59 1.44
N TYR A 30 -57.12 -7.58 0.39
CA TYR A 30 -56.70 -7.67 -1.01
C TYR A 30 -56.14 -6.34 -1.56
N PHE A 31 -56.32 -5.21 -0.85
CA PHE A 31 -55.85 -3.88 -1.24
C PHE A 31 -54.85 -3.32 -0.23
N VAL A 32 -53.98 -4.19 0.29
CA VAL A 32 -52.91 -3.81 1.20
C VAL A 32 -51.64 -3.60 0.42
N PHE A 33 -50.97 -2.46 0.61
CA PHE A 33 -49.75 -2.10 -0.03
C PHE A 33 -48.58 -2.04 0.98
N TYR A 34 -47.37 -2.31 0.50
CA TYR A 34 -46.17 -2.30 1.33
C TYR A 34 -45.12 -1.34 0.69
N PRO A 35 -44.48 -0.49 1.48
CA PRO A 35 -43.36 0.29 1.02
C PRO A 35 -42.16 -0.63 0.76
N GLU A 36 -41.29 -0.20 -0.16
CA GLU A 36 -40.01 -0.85 -0.48
C GLU A 36 -38.88 0.11 -0.22
N ALA A 37 -37.78 -0.35 0.32
CA ALA A 37 -36.56 0.43 0.46
C ALA A 37 -35.50 -0.13 -0.48
N ASP A 38 -34.77 0.77 -1.14
CA ASP A 38 -33.59 0.44 -1.93
C ASP A 38 -32.40 0.26 -0.97
N VAL A 39 -32.52 -0.73 -0.11
CA VAL A 39 -31.41 -1.23 0.70
C VAL A 39 -30.81 -2.36 -0.11
N ALA A 40 -29.70 -2.07 -0.80
CA ALA A 40 -29.00 -3.06 -1.57
C ALA A 40 -28.75 -4.31 -0.71
N THR A 41 -28.90 -5.47 -1.31
CA THR A 41 -28.51 -6.76 -0.70
C THR A 41 -26.98 -6.88 -0.55
N GLY A 42 -26.27 -5.76 -0.45
CA GLY A 42 -24.84 -5.61 -0.37
C GLY A 42 -24.42 -4.52 0.62
N GLU A 43 -23.27 -4.00 0.40
CA GLU A 43 -22.65 -2.96 1.22
C GLU A 43 -23.31 -1.59 1.00
N PHE A 44 -23.84 -0.97 2.03
CA PHE A 44 -24.45 0.36 1.99
C PHE A 44 -23.39 1.42 2.30
N SER A 45 -23.12 2.30 1.34
CA SER A 45 -22.04 3.31 1.48
C SER A 45 -22.41 4.40 2.49
N PRO A 46 -21.45 4.93 3.25
CA PRO A 46 -21.71 5.94 4.27
C PRO A 46 -22.29 7.26 3.75
N ASP A 47 -22.08 7.57 2.47
CA ASP A 47 -22.57 8.78 1.78
C ASP A 47 -23.81 8.52 0.92
N GLN A 48 -24.29 7.27 0.86
CA GLN A 48 -25.43 6.88 0.04
C GLN A 48 -26.74 7.38 0.62
N SER A 49 -27.66 7.81 -0.25
CA SER A 49 -29.05 8.13 0.15
C SER A 49 -29.89 6.87 0.21
N LEU A 50 -30.73 6.77 1.24
CA LEU A 50 -31.75 5.73 1.35
C LEU A 50 -33.00 6.16 0.58
N ILE A 51 -33.44 5.34 -0.35
CA ILE A 51 -34.66 5.59 -1.15
C ILE A 51 -35.75 4.64 -0.69
N ILE A 52 -36.87 5.22 -0.24
CA ILE A 52 -38.09 4.48 0.12
C ILE A 52 -39.12 4.71 -0.98
N LYS A 53 -39.52 3.66 -1.66
CA LYS A 53 -40.52 3.66 -2.73
C LYS A 53 -41.86 3.22 -2.21
N PHE A 54 -42.91 3.92 -2.63
CA PHE A 54 -44.27 3.59 -2.31
C PHE A 54 -45.02 3.20 -3.60
N PRO A 55 -45.77 2.09 -3.59
CA PRO A 55 -46.38 1.55 -4.82
C PRO A 55 -47.56 2.37 -5.34
N LYS A 56 -48.07 3.32 -4.55
CA LYS A 56 -49.19 4.22 -4.86
C LYS A 56 -48.92 5.60 -4.29
N SER A 57 -49.57 6.62 -4.86
CA SER A 57 -49.59 7.97 -4.30
C SER A 57 -50.00 7.97 -2.85
N ILE A 58 -49.18 8.52 -2.01
CA ILE A 58 -49.36 8.64 -0.57
C ILE A 58 -49.25 10.10 -0.16
N ASN A 59 -49.82 10.45 0.98
CA ASN A 59 -49.45 11.72 1.61
C ASN A 59 -48.00 11.61 2.11
N THR A 60 -47.08 12.02 1.28
CA THR A 60 -45.64 11.94 1.53
C THR A 60 -45.20 12.80 2.71
N GLU A 61 -45.89 13.94 2.97
CA GLU A 61 -45.63 14.77 4.14
C GLU A 61 -45.92 14.04 5.44
N TYR A 62 -46.99 13.21 5.46
CA TYR A 62 -47.29 12.37 6.62
C TYR A 62 -46.17 11.41 6.97
N TYR A 63 -45.50 10.83 5.97
CA TYR A 63 -44.42 9.86 6.19
C TYR A 63 -43.09 10.51 6.54
N ARG A 64 -42.79 11.73 6.02
CA ARG A 64 -41.51 12.44 6.21
C ARG A 64 -41.07 12.46 7.65
N ASP A 65 -41.98 12.85 8.57
CA ASP A 65 -41.65 13.05 9.99
C ASP A 65 -41.91 11.79 10.85
N LYS A 66 -42.45 10.72 10.27
CA LYS A 66 -42.82 9.50 10.99
C LYS A 66 -41.89 8.32 10.70
N ILE A 67 -41.05 8.40 9.70
CA ILE A 67 -40.03 7.40 9.45
C ILE A 67 -38.98 7.52 10.57
N LYS A 68 -38.74 6.42 11.27
CA LYS A 68 -37.74 6.35 12.34
C LYS A 68 -36.53 5.59 11.88
N ILE A 69 -35.34 6.10 12.19
CA ILE A 69 -34.06 5.46 11.90
C ILE A 69 -33.31 5.29 13.21
N THR A 70 -32.83 4.08 13.45
CA THR A 70 -32.02 3.73 14.62
C THR A 70 -30.70 3.11 14.13
N PRO A 71 -29.53 3.56 14.60
CA PRO A 71 -29.32 4.67 15.53
C PRO A 71 -29.76 6.01 14.95
N GLU A 72 -30.15 6.92 15.83
CA GLU A 72 -30.60 8.26 15.43
C GLU A 72 -29.51 8.99 14.64
N THR A 73 -29.90 9.51 13.49
CA THR A 73 -28.99 10.16 12.56
C THR A 73 -29.61 11.45 12.05
N SER A 74 -28.85 12.55 12.10
CA SER A 74 -29.30 13.82 11.52
C SER A 74 -29.40 13.67 10.01
N MET A 75 -30.60 13.84 9.46
CA MET A 75 -30.89 13.56 8.06
C MET A 75 -31.72 14.68 7.41
N LYS A 76 -31.73 14.69 6.08
CA LYS A 76 -32.64 15.45 5.24
C LYS A 76 -33.51 14.47 4.48
N ALA A 77 -34.82 14.56 4.63
CA ALA A 77 -35.78 13.82 3.83
C ALA A 77 -36.32 14.72 2.71
N VAL A 78 -36.22 14.27 1.48
CA VAL A 78 -36.76 14.94 0.30
C VAL A 78 -37.80 14.03 -0.33
N ILE A 79 -38.93 14.60 -0.71
CA ILE A 79 -40.02 13.88 -1.35
C ILE A 79 -39.89 14.06 -2.85
N ASN A 80 -39.99 12.97 -3.59
CA ASN A 80 -40.20 12.95 -5.01
C ASN A 80 -41.61 12.44 -5.29
N GLU A 81 -42.56 13.36 -5.52
CA GLU A 81 -43.96 13.05 -5.74
C GLU A 81 -44.19 12.29 -7.04
N GLU A 82 -43.46 12.63 -8.11
CA GLU A 82 -43.58 11.98 -9.41
C GLU A 82 -43.24 10.49 -9.37
N LEU A 83 -42.28 10.13 -8.52
CA LEU A 83 -41.81 8.74 -8.36
C LEU A 83 -42.39 8.04 -7.14
N ASN A 84 -43.27 8.70 -6.35
CA ASN A 84 -43.78 8.22 -5.06
C ASN A 84 -42.63 7.76 -4.15
N GLN A 85 -41.63 8.58 -3.95
CA GLN A 85 -40.42 8.22 -3.18
C GLN A 85 -40.12 9.24 -2.10
N VAL A 86 -39.56 8.72 -0.99
CA VAL A 86 -38.90 9.52 0.03
C VAL A 86 -37.42 9.20 -0.04
N VAL A 87 -36.62 10.21 -0.32
CA VAL A 87 -35.15 10.12 -0.35
C VAL A 87 -34.59 10.68 0.93
N ILE A 88 -33.93 9.84 1.70
CA ILE A 88 -33.32 10.20 2.98
C ILE A 88 -31.81 10.24 2.82
N THR A 89 -31.24 11.43 2.98
CA THR A 89 -29.81 11.67 2.90
C THR A 89 -29.30 12.06 4.29
N PRO A 90 -28.24 11.44 4.82
CA PRO A 90 -27.65 11.91 6.07
C PRO A 90 -27.08 13.32 5.87
N LYS A 91 -27.18 14.18 6.88
CA LYS A 91 -26.62 15.55 6.78
C LYS A 91 -25.11 15.57 6.67
N SER A 92 -24.44 14.56 7.24
CA SER A 92 -23.00 14.37 7.09
C SER A 92 -22.70 13.02 6.45
N ALA A 93 -22.75 11.94 7.19
CA ALA A 93 -22.62 10.57 6.70
C ALA A 93 -23.33 9.60 7.67
N TRP A 94 -23.68 8.42 7.17
CA TRP A 94 -24.00 7.29 8.04
C TRP A 94 -22.73 6.88 8.81
N LYS A 95 -22.90 6.39 10.04
CA LYS A 95 -21.76 5.81 10.78
C LYS A 95 -21.24 4.60 10.02
N VAL A 96 -19.93 4.50 9.94
CA VAL A 96 -19.23 3.38 9.29
C VAL A 96 -19.37 2.13 10.15
N ASN A 97 -19.52 0.96 9.52
CA ASN A 97 -19.69 -0.35 10.17
C ASN A 97 -20.83 -0.37 11.21
N ALA A 98 -21.96 0.22 10.88
CA ALA A 98 -23.10 0.32 11.78
C ALA A 98 -24.34 -0.35 11.17
N ASP A 99 -25.09 -1.04 12.02
CA ASP A 99 -26.39 -1.60 11.68
C ASP A 99 -27.47 -0.54 11.88
N TYR A 100 -28.27 -0.32 10.84
CA TYR A 100 -29.37 0.61 10.82
C TYR A 100 -30.71 -0.14 10.69
N ARG A 101 -31.68 0.33 11.43
CA ARG A 101 -33.09 -0.11 11.37
C ARG A 101 -33.95 1.08 10.98
N VAL A 102 -34.71 0.91 9.91
CA VAL A 102 -35.64 1.91 9.38
C VAL A 102 -37.05 1.41 9.57
N GLU A 103 -37.85 2.14 10.31
CA GLU A 103 -39.27 1.81 10.60
C GLU A 103 -40.18 2.77 9.84
N ILE A 104 -40.97 2.22 8.93
CA ILE A 104 -42.01 2.94 8.20
C ILE A 104 -43.33 2.60 8.86
N PRO A 105 -44.07 3.60 9.37
CA PRO A 105 -45.35 3.35 10.06
C PRO A 105 -46.44 2.94 9.09
N LYS A 106 -47.51 2.37 9.63
CA LYS A 106 -48.77 2.16 8.93
C LYS A 106 -49.39 3.50 8.51
N GLY A 107 -50.12 3.48 7.42
CA GLY A 107 -50.77 4.67 6.89
C GLY A 107 -51.82 4.33 5.83
N ARG A 108 -52.14 5.31 4.99
CA ARG A 108 -53.06 5.16 3.87
C ARG A 108 -52.55 5.84 2.63
N THR A 109 -52.94 5.32 1.48
CA THR A 109 -52.77 6.00 0.21
C THR A 109 -53.73 7.20 0.11
N GLU A 110 -53.52 8.06 -0.88
CA GLU A 110 -54.47 9.16 -1.14
C GLU A 110 -55.88 8.67 -1.41
N ASN A 111 -56.03 7.49 -2.01
CA ASN A 111 -57.32 6.85 -2.29
C ASN A 111 -57.80 6.00 -1.07
N LEU A 112 -57.34 6.29 0.13
CA LEU A 112 -57.74 5.65 1.40
C LEU A 112 -57.43 4.15 1.53
N MET A 113 -56.70 3.54 0.58
CA MET A 113 -56.26 2.14 0.70
C MET A 113 -55.25 1.98 1.84
N GLN A 114 -55.26 0.81 2.46
CA GLN A 114 -54.37 0.51 3.59
C GLN A 114 -52.92 0.36 3.12
N MET A 115 -52.02 1.05 3.80
CA MET A 115 -50.59 0.90 3.69
C MET A 115 -50.04 0.31 4.99
N GLU A 116 -49.49 -0.89 4.92
CA GLU A 116 -48.86 -1.52 6.10
C GLU A 116 -47.52 -0.91 6.39
N GLY A 117 -47.16 -0.90 7.69
CA GLY A 117 -45.82 -0.51 8.12
C GLY A 117 -44.79 -1.59 7.77
N ARG A 118 -43.56 -1.18 7.56
CA ARG A 118 -42.46 -2.10 7.26
C ARG A 118 -41.16 -1.68 7.94
N ILE A 119 -40.35 -2.68 8.26
CA ILE A 119 -39.03 -2.49 8.85
C ILE A 119 -38.00 -2.96 7.82
N PHE A 120 -37.01 -2.12 7.60
CA PHE A 120 -35.83 -2.44 6.79
C PHE A 120 -34.58 -2.34 7.65
N ASN A 121 -33.66 -3.26 7.44
CA ASN A 121 -32.35 -3.22 8.08
C ASN A 121 -31.29 -3.13 7.00
N PHE A 122 -30.27 -2.31 7.24
CA PHE A 122 -29.07 -2.28 6.41
C PHE A 122 -27.85 -2.09 7.28
N LYS A 123 -26.70 -2.53 6.78
CA LYS A 123 -25.41 -2.31 7.42
C LYS A 123 -24.54 -1.46 6.51
N THR A 124 -23.91 -0.46 7.09
CA THR A 124 -22.93 0.35 6.36
C THR A 124 -21.59 -0.39 6.24
N VAL A 125 -20.89 -0.13 5.14
CA VAL A 125 -19.57 -0.69 4.90
C VAL A 125 -18.59 -0.37 6.02
N ASP A 126 -17.60 -1.24 6.19
CA ASP A 126 -16.46 -1.02 7.07
C ASP A 126 -15.45 -0.05 6.45
N TYR A 127 -14.53 0.48 7.25
CA TYR A 127 -13.38 1.20 6.73
C TYR A 127 -12.54 0.31 5.79
N PRO A 128 -11.92 0.89 4.74
CA PRO A 128 -10.95 0.16 3.94
C PRO A 128 -9.76 -0.24 4.81
N LYS A 129 -9.24 -1.46 4.61
CA LYS A 129 -8.09 -1.99 5.34
C LYS A 129 -6.84 -1.86 4.49
N VAL A 130 -5.74 -1.48 5.11
CA VAL A 130 -4.44 -1.46 4.46
C VAL A 130 -3.94 -2.90 4.34
N ILE A 131 -3.61 -3.33 3.10
CA ILE A 131 -3.08 -4.67 2.82
C ILE A 131 -1.57 -4.67 2.57
N SER A 132 -1.01 -3.53 2.16
CA SER A 132 0.44 -3.36 2.06
C SER A 132 0.84 -1.90 2.19
N VAL A 133 2.02 -1.69 2.76
CA VAL A 133 2.71 -0.40 2.81
C VAL A 133 4.15 -0.62 2.37
N ASN A 134 4.67 0.26 1.53
CA ASN A 134 6.09 0.37 1.22
C ASN A 134 6.52 1.82 1.51
N PRO A 135 7.58 2.10 2.31
CA PRO A 135 8.45 1.15 2.98
C PRO A 135 7.72 0.24 3.98
N GLN A 136 8.27 -0.95 4.21
CA GLN A 136 7.74 -1.89 5.20
C GLN A 136 7.95 -1.37 6.63
N ASP A 137 7.19 -1.92 7.59
CA ASP A 137 7.38 -1.51 8.98
C ASP A 137 8.80 -1.81 9.47
N LYS A 138 9.44 -0.78 10.05
CA LYS A 138 10.83 -0.77 10.54
C LYS A 138 11.89 -0.92 9.45
N GLU A 139 11.55 -0.68 8.19
CA GLU A 139 12.52 -0.65 7.12
C GLU A 139 13.55 0.46 7.35
N ALA A 140 14.83 0.14 7.11
CA ALA A 140 15.94 1.06 7.28
C ALA A 140 16.52 1.45 5.91
N ASP A 141 17.28 2.55 5.90
CA ASP A 141 17.99 3.06 4.73
C ASP A 141 17.06 3.45 3.58
N VAL A 142 15.85 3.87 3.93
CA VAL A 142 14.82 4.28 2.97
C VAL A 142 15.23 5.59 2.28
N GLN A 143 15.16 5.58 0.97
CA GLN A 143 15.26 6.76 0.10
C GLN A 143 13.95 6.88 -0.67
N LEU A 144 13.32 8.03 -0.59
CA LEU A 144 12.05 8.29 -1.28
C LEU A 144 12.31 9.25 -2.44
N ASP A 145 11.84 8.89 -3.61
CA ASP A 145 11.85 9.71 -4.81
C ASP A 145 10.61 9.43 -5.68
N ILE A 146 10.58 10.00 -6.87
CA ILE A 146 9.45 9.86 -7.80
C ILE A 146 9.30 8.41 -8.29
N GLU A 147 10.39 7.66 -8.40
CA GLU A 147 10.39 6.27 -8.87
C GLU A 147 10.02 5.31 -7.73
N ASP A 148 10.43 5.64 -6.51
CA ASP A 148 10.15 4.85 -5.30
C ASP A 148 9.46 5.67 -4.19
N PRO A 149 8.20 6.07 -4.38
CA PRO A 149 7.41 6.78 -3.38
C PRO A 149 6.93 5.84 -2.27
N ILE A 150 6.42 6.42 -1.18
CA ILE A 150 5.63 5.63 -0.22
C ILE A 150 4.38 5.11 -0.94
N LYS A 151 4.15 3.80 -0.91
CA LYS A 151 2.97 3.16 -1.52
C LYS A 151 2.08 2.55 -0.44
N VAL A 152 0.79 2.85 -0.51
CA VAL A 152 -0.22 2.28 0.40
C VAL A 152 -1.32 1.65 -0.43
N LYS A 153 -1.59 0.37 -0.20
CA LYS A 153 -2.63 -0.38 -0.91
C LYS A 153 -3.73 -0.83 0.05
N PHE A 154 -4.97 -0.67 -0.39
CA PHE A 154 -6.18 -1.00 0.36
C PHE A 154 -6.87 -2.25 -0.22
N ASP A 155 -7.63 -2.95 0.60
CA ASP A 155 -8.42 -4.13 0.26
C ASP A 155 -9.61 -3.85 -0.66
N LYS A 156 -10.07 -2.60 -0.69
CA LYS A 156 -11.19 -2.10 -1.50
C LYS A 156 -11.05 -0.63 -1.83
N SER A 157 -11.89 -0.15 -2.76
CA SER A 157 -11.93 1.26 -3.13
C SER A 157 -12.18 2.17 -1.93
N THR A 158 -11.42 3.26 -1.87
CA THR A 158 -11.59 4.33 -0.89
C THR A 158 -12.57 5.41 -1.36
N GLU A 159 -13.34 5.15 -2.42
CA GLU A 159 -14.19 6.15 -3.08
C GLU A 159 -15.14 6.88 -2.13
N HIS A 160 -15.69 6.18 -1.13
CA HIS A 160 -16.61 6.73 -0.14
C HIS A 160 -15.93 7.32 1.11
N PHE A 161 -14.60 7.41 1.08
CA PHE A 161 -13.79 7.87 2.21
C PHE A 161 -12.82 8.97 1.79
N PHE A 162 -12.47 9.84 2.73
CA PHE A 162 -11.27 10.66 2.66
C PHE A 162 -10.16 9.95 3.43
N ILE A 163 -9.02 9.76 2.77
CA ILE A 163 -7.81 9.19 3.36
C ILE A 163 -6.85 10.33 3.66
N ASP A 164 -6.23 10.29 4.84
CA ASP A 164 -5.24 11.28 5.29
C ASP A 164 -3.97 10.55 5.74
N PHE A 165 -2.83 11.05 5.30
CA PHE A 165 -1.51 10.50 5.60
C PHE A 165 -0.72 11.51 6.40
N ARG A 166 -0.15 11.09 7.53
CA ARG A 166 0.63 11.96 8.41
C ARG A 166 1.96 11.33 8.73
N LEU A 167 3.03 12.11 8.55
CA LEU A 167 4.37 11.74 9.01
C LEU A 167 4.70 12.39 10.35
N SER A 168 5.40 11.64 11.19
CA SER A 168 6.02 12.14 12.43
C SER A 168 7.49 11.69 12.46
N PRO A 169 8.47 12.59 12.43
CA PRO A 169 8.37 14.05 12.39
C PRO A 169 7.54 14.60 11.24
N ARG A 170 6.89 15.74 11.44
CA ARG A 170 5.96 16.33 10.47
C ARG A 170 6.67 16.68 9.17
N ALA A 171 6.13 16.22 8.05
CA ALA A 171 6.47 16.63 6.70
C ALA A 171 5.19 16.84 5.90
N GLU A 172 5.19 17.80 4.98
CA GLU A 172 4.08 17.96 4.03
C GLU A 172 4.17 16.88 2.97
N LEU A 173 3.00 16.31 2.59
CA LEU A 173 2.90 15.22 1.67
C LEU A 173 2.04 15.60 0.47
N ASP A 174 2.48 15.21 -0.72
CA ASP A 174 1.65 15.11 -1.91
C ASP A 174 1.34 13.63 -2.17
N PHE A 175 0.14 13.35 -2.65
CA PHE A 175 -0.23 11.98 -2.98
C PHE A 175 -1.13 11.91 -4.20
N GLN A 176 -1.02 10.81 -4.91
CA GLN A 176 -1.85 10.45 -6.05
C GLN A 176 -2.42 9.05 -5.81
N ASN A 177 -3.55 8.76 -6.42
CA ASN A 177 -4.18 7.44 -6.35
C ASN A 177 -4.45 6.91 -7.77
N ASN A 178 -4.55 5.57 -7.89
CA ASN A 178 -4.98 4.91 -9.11
C ASN A 178 -6.48 5.19 -9.41
N GLU A 179 -6.96 4.81 -10.59
CA GLU A 179 -8.35 5.01 -11.01
C GLU A 179 -9.35 4.32 -10.09
N GLU A 180 -9.04 3.13 -9.61
CA GLU A 180 -9.87 2.34 -8.70
C GLU A 180 -9.86 2.88 -7.27
N LYS A 181 -8.98 3.83 -6.96
CA LYS A 181 -8.79 4.40 -5.60
C LYS A 181 -8.46 3.36 -4.55
N THR A 182 -7.70 2.34 -4.94
CA THR A 182 -7.22 1.26 -4.07
C THR A 182 -5.76 1.39 -3.71
N GLU A 183 -4.99 2.22 -4.43
CA GLU A 183 -3.55 2.38 -4.21
C GLU A 183 -3.17 3.86 -4.25
N PHE A 184 -2.34 4.27 -3.31
CA PHE A 184 -1.83 5.63 -3.16
C PHE A 184 -0.31 5.62 -3.27
N SER A 185 0.23 6.57 -4.04
CA SER A 185 1.64 6.92 -4.11
C SER A 185 1.82 8.28 -3.42
N ILE A 186 2.67 8.32 -2.40
CA ILE A 186 2.80 9.48 -1.50
C ILE A 186 4.26 9.93 -1.50
N LEU A 187 4.49 11.22 -1.73
CA LEU A 187 5.80 11.84 -1.70
C LEU A 187 5.84 13.00 -0.71
N PRO A 188 6.89 13.09 0.10
CA PRO A 188 7.17 14.32 0.83
C PRO A 188 7.47 15.46 -0.15
N LYS A 189 6.92 16.66 0.11
CA LYS A 189 7.21 17.86 -0.71
C LYS A 189 8.65 18.34 -0.60
N GLU A 190 9.28 18.02 0.52
CA GLU A 190 10.67 18.35 0.82
C GLU A 190 11.40 17.06 1.21
N ASN A 191 12.72 17.06 1.01
CA ASN A 191 13.54 15.93 1.44
C ASN A 191 13.39 15.67 2.94
N LEU A 192 13.15 14.43 3.29
CA LEU A 192 13.14 14.03 4.69
C LEU A 192 14.54 14.16 5.30
N THR A 193 14.61 14.37 6.61
CA THR A 193 15.89 14.40 7.33
C THR A 193 16.59 13.05 7.21
N GLU A 194 17.84 13.06 6.76
CA GLU A 194 18.68 11.86 6.66
C GLU A 194 18.94 11.24 8.03
N GLY A 195 18.89 9.90 8.11
CA GLY A 195 19.12 9.13 9.33
C GLY A 195 18.03 9.28 10.40
N ALA A 196 16.89 9.84 10.06
CA ALA A 196 15.78 10.02 10.99
C ALA A 196 14.77 8.86 10.92
N ASN A 197 14.15 8.58 12.07
CA ASN A 197 13.02 7.65 12.12
C ASN A 197 11.73 8.42 11.86
N TYR A 198 10.92 7.91 10.94
CA TYR A 198 9.60 8.42 10.62
C TYR A 198 8.52 7.41 10.94
N LYS A 199 7.39 7.91 11.40
CA LYS A 199 6.17 7.14 11.58
C LYS A 199 5.13 7.67 10.61
N LEU A 200 4.59 6.80 9.77
CA LEU A 200 3.46 7.06 8.89
C LEU A 200 2.18 6.59 9.58
N GLU A 201 1.26 7.50 9.82
CA GLU A 201 -0.07 7.22 10.31
C GLU A 201 -1.08 7.42 9.19
N ILE A 202 -1.99 6.46 9.02
CA ILE A 202 -3.01 6.45 7.98
C ILE A 202 -4.38 6.56 8.63
N PHE A 203 -5.12 7.58 8.25
CA PHE A 203 -6.45 7.87 8.76
C PHE A 203 -7.49 7.80 7.64
N ALA A 204 -8.71 7.45 8.00
CA ALA A 204 -9.87 7.56 7.12
C ALA A 204 -11.05 8.19 7.83
N LYS A 205 -11.88 8.91 7.08
CA LYS A 205 -13.23 9.29 7.49
C LYS A 205 -14.19 9.11 6.32
N ALA A 206 -15.45 8.88 6.60
CA ALA A 206 -16.47 8.87 5.56
C ALA A 206 -16.54 10.25 4.87
N LYS A 207 -16.84 10.29 3.57
CA LYS A 207 -17.12 11.56 2.87
C LYS A 207 -18.23 12.32 3.60
N TYR A 208 -18.10 13.63 3.62
CA TYR A 208 -19.02 14.56 4.29
C TYR A 208 -19.08 14.44 5.81
N ALA A 209 -18.40 13.48 6.42
CA ALA A 209 -18.25 13.43 7.88
C ALA A 209 -17.29 14.54 8.36
N PRO A 210 -17.49 15.08 9.60
CA PRO A 210 -16.63 16.15 10.14
C PRO A 210 -15.18 15.65 10.34
N ASP A 211 -14.23 16.57 10.35
CA ASP A 211 -12.80 16.22 10.52
C ASP A 211 -12.49 15.54 11.86
N SER A 212 -13.31 15.79 12.88
CA SER A 212 -13.21 15.11 14.17
C SER A 212 -13.51 13.62 14.12
N SER A 213 -14.04 13.10 12.99
CA SER A 213 -14.37 11.69 12.79
C SER A 213 -13.28 10.88 12.10
N TYR A 214 -12.09 11.46 11.84
CA TYR A 214 -10.97 10.68 11.35
C TYR A 214 -10.63 9.54 12.31
N TYR A 215 -10.61 8.34 11.76
CA TYR A 215 -10.24 7.11 12.46
C TYR A 215 -8.90 6.61 11.95
N LYS A 216 -7.96 6.31 12.86
CA LYS A 216 -6.65 5.76 12.49
C LYS A 216 -6.82 4.29 12.10
N ILE A 217 -6.49 3.96 10.84
CA ILE A 217 -6.61 2.61 10.30
C ILE A 217 -5.32 1.82 10.47
N GLN A 218 -4.17 2.49 10.27
CA GLN A 218 -2.86 1.84 10.27
C GLN A 218 -1.79 2.82 10.72
N GLU A 219 -0.69 2.28 11.25
CA GLU A 219 0.57 3.00 11.39
C GLU A 219 1.72 2.07 11.01
N THR A 220 2.79 2.64 10.49
CA THR A 220 4.05 1.97 10.15
C THR A 220 5.20 2.93 10.41
N SER A 221 6.41 2.40 10.52
CA SER A 221 7.62 3.19 10.78
C SER A 221 8.73 2.82 9.80
N PHE A 222 9.58 3.76 9.49
CA PHE A 222 10.78 3.53 8.69
C PHE A 222 11.89 4.49 9.09
N ALA A 223 13.13 4.17 8.73
CA ALA A 223 14.27 5.05 8.93
C ALA A 223 14.84 5.46 7.58
N THR A 224 15.08 6.75 7.40
CA THR A 224 15.75 7.25 6.19
C THR A 224 17.21 6.89 6.19
N LEU A 225 17.82 6.83 4.99
CA LEU A 225 19.25 6.60 4.83
C LEU A 225 20.02 7.69 5.60
N PRO A 226 20.98 7.31 6.48
CA PRO A 226 21.84 8.30 7.13
C PRO A 226 22.74 9.04 6.14
N PRO A 227 23.25 10.22 6.50
CA PRO A 227 24.12 10.98 5.63
C PRO A 227 25.41 10.20 5.31
N LYS A 228 25.87 10.32 4.07
CA LYS A 228 27.14 9.70 3.65
C LYS A 228 28.29 10.19 4.53
N PRO A 229 29.10 9.29 5.12
CA PRO A 229 30.22 9.68 5.96
C PRO A 229 31.26 10.45 5.13
N LYS A 230 31.85 11.47 5.73
CA LYS A 230 32.92 12.27 5.08
C LYS A 230 34.19 11.46 4.87
N THR A 231 34.44 10.49 5.73
CA THR A 231 35.62 9.60 5.69
C THR A 231 35.20 8.17 5.99
N TRP A 232 35.85 7.21 5.37
CA TRP A 232 35.62 5.80 5.61
C TRP A 232 36.10 5.39 7.00
N ALA A 233 35.38 4.52 7.66
CA ALA A 233 35.72 4.03 8.99
C ALA A 233 37.10 3.34 9.02
N GLN A 234 37.84 3.55 10.10
CA GLN A 234 39.09 2.83 10.34
C GLN A 234 38.84 1.37 10.74
N ASN A 235 37.77 1.12 11.49
CA ASN A 235 37.31 -0.23 11.80
C ASN A 235 36.88 -0.93 10.50
N LEU A 236 37.37 -2.15 10.27
CA LEU A 236 37.16 -2.88 9.00
C LEU A 236 35.71 -3.36 8.85
N GLU A 237 35.07 -3.77 9.91
CA GLU A 237 33.66 -4.23 9.87
C GLU A 237 32.73 -3.06 9.57
N GLU A 238 32.94 -1.94 10.25
CA GLU A 238 32.20 -0.69 10.02
C GLU A 238 32.39 -0.16 8.59
N ARG A 239 33.62 -0.28 8.06
CA ARG A 239 33.95 0.09 6.67
C ARG A 239 33.17 -0.75 5.65
N VAL A 240 33.01 -2.06 5.87
CA VAL A 240 32.18 -2.93 5.03
C VAL A 240 30.71 -2.53 5.10
N VAL A 241 30.20 -2.20 6.30
CA VAL A 241 28.83 -1.72 6.50
C VAL A 241 28.63 -0.40 5.73
N GLN A 242 29.58 0.54 5.86
CA GLN A 242 29.52 1.78 5.08
C GLN A 242 29.57 1.54 3.55
N ALA A 243 30.40 0.59 3.11
CA ALA A 243 30.48 0.25 1.68
C ALA A 243 29.17 -0.31 1.14
N LYS A 244 28.51 -1.21 1.88
CA LYS A 244 27.19 -1.75 1.52
C LYS A 244 26.11 -0.67 1.42
N ARG A 245 26.26 0.39 2.17
CA ARG A 245 25.25 1.45 2.28
C ARG A 245 25.48 2.61 1.30
N PHE A 246 26.74 2.96 1.05
CA PHE A 246 27.11 4.21 0.40
C PHE A 246 27.92 4.07 -0.89
N THR A 247 28.25 2.86 -1.37
CA THR A 247 28.87 2.69 -2.67
C THR A 247 27.81 2.75 -3.76
N PRO A 248 27.78 3.80 -4.61
CA PRO A 248 26.81 3.90 -5.68
C PRO A 248 27.19 2.97 -6.82
N ALA A 249 26.22 2.42 -7.53
CA ALA A 249 26.46 1.71 -8.76
C ALA A 249 26.99 2.67 -9.83
N GLN A 250 28.09 2.27 -10.52
CA GLN A 250 28.64 2.99 -11.67
C GLN A 250 28.09 2.47 -13.01
N ILE A 251 27.58 1.23 -13.01
CA ILE A 251 26.99 0.55 -14.17
C ILE A 251 25.60 0.07 -13.75
N SER A 252 24.60 0.47 -14.53
CA SER A 252 23.17 0.20 -14.23
C SER A 252 22.67 -1.13 -14.79
N GLU A 253 23.39 -1.77 -15.71
CA GLU A 253 22.94 -3.00 -16.35
C GLU A 253 23.98 -4.12 -16.23
N GLY A 254 23.50 -5.34 -15.97
CA GLY A 254 24.30 -6.54 -15.85
C GLY A 254 25.14 -6.60 -14.58
N LYS A 255 26.01 -7.63 -14.52
CA LYS A 255 26.92 -7.87 -13.38
C LYS A 255 28.22 -7.10 -13.53
N TYR A 256 28.66 -6.43 -12.46
CA TYR A 256 30.02 -5.88 -12.42
C TYR A 256 30.59 -5.85 -11.00
N ILE A 257 31.94 -5.84 -10.96
CA ILE A 257 32.73 -5.77 -9.72
C ILE A 257 33.33 -4.37 -9.62
N ASP A 258 33.05 -3.67 -8.53
CA ASP A 258 33.59 -2.37 -8.17
C ASP A 258 34.71 -2.54 -7.15
N VAL A 259 35.87 -1.95 -7.38
CA VAL A 259 37.01 -2.10 -6.47
C VAL A 259 37.60 -0.75 -6.12
N ASN A 260 37.43 -0.37 -4.86
CA ASN A 260 38.04 0.82 -4.27
C ASN A 260 39.35 0.44 -3.55
N LEU A 261 40.50 0.73 -4.20
CA LEU A 261 41.82 0.42 -3.65
C LEU A 261 42.18 1.26 -2.42
N ALA A 262 41.65 2.48 -2.31
CA ALA A 262 41.93 3.34 -1.16
C ALA A 262 41.27 2.82 0.12
N THR A 263 40.10 2.19 0.01
CA THR A 263 39.40 1.62 1.13
C THR A 263 39.61 0.12 1.31
N GLN A 264 40.25 -0.53 0.36
CA GLN A 264 40.43 -1.99 0.28
C GLN A 264 39.08 -2.73 0.34
N ILE A 265 38.12 -2.23 -0.44
CA ILE A 265 36.76 -2.80 -0.56
C ILE A 265 36.51 -3.22 -2.00
N MET A 266 35.93 -4.39 -2.15
CA MET A 266 35.28 -4.88 -3.37
C MET A 266 33.77 -4.92 -3.15
N THR A 267 33.01 -4.29 -4.03
CA THR A 267 31.55 -4.32 -4.04
C THR A 267 31.06 -4.94 -5.33
N ILE A 268 30.05 -5.77 -5.29
CA ILE A 268 29.47 -6.41 -6.47
C ILE A 268 28.04 -5.94 -6.68
N PHE A 269 27.71 -5.69 -7.96
CA PHE A 269 26.42 -5.17 -8.39
C PHE A 269 25.82 -6.03 -9.48
N GLU A 270 24.52 -6.11 -9.53
CA GLU A 270 23.72 -6.71 -10.59
C GLU A 270 22.53 -5.80 -10.91
N ASP A 271 22.42 -5.38 -12.17
CA ASP A 271 21.41 -4.45 -12.66
C ASP A 271 21.26 -3.19 -11.79
N GLY A 272 22.42 -2.56 -11.49
CA GLY A 272 22.49 -1.36 -10.66
C GLY A 272 22.27 -1.57 -9.16
N LYS A 273 21.88 -2.77 -8.73
CA LYS A 273 21.65 -3.09 -7.31
C LYS A 273 22.90 -3.66 -6.65
N LEU A 274 23.22 -3.16 -5.48
CA LEU A 274 24.31 -3.69 -4.68
C LEU A 274 23.95 -5.08 -4.12
N ILE A 275 24.76 -6.08 -4.44
CA ILE A 275 24.58 -7.46 -3.96
C ILE A 275 25.33 -7.69 -2.66
N ASN A 276 26.63 -7.30 -2.61
CA ASN A 276 27.45 -7.43 -1.39
C ASN A 276 28.73 -6.60 -1.47
N SER A 277 29.40 -6.40 -0.33
CA SER A 277 30.72 -5.77 -0.22
C SER A 277 31.65 -6.60 0.66
N PHE A 278 32.94 -6.64 0.31
CA PHE A 278 33.95 -7.47 0.93
C PHE A 278 35.24 -6.70 1.14
N LEU A 279 35.97 -7.01 2.22
CA LEU A 279 37.35 -6.60 2.37
C LEU A 279 38.25 -7.34 1.38
N ILE A 280 39.21 -6.63 0.80
CA ILE A 280 40.24 -7.20 -0.06
C ILE A 280 41.63 -6.89 0.51
N SER A 281 42.63 -7.56 -0.06
CA SER A 281 44.02 -7.14 0.03
C SER A 281 44.58 -6.98 -1.40
N SER A 282 44.80 -5.75 -1.82
CA SER A 282 45.31 -5.42 -3.13
C SER A 282 46.87 -5.34 -3.18
N GLY A 283 47.41 -4.97 -4.30
CA GLY A 283 48.87 -4.77 -4.50
C GLY A 283 49.46 -3.73 -3.57
N LYS A 284 50.63 -4.06 -2.97
CA LYS A 284 51.42 -3.12 -2.18
C LYS A 284 52.08 -2.09 -3.06
N ARG A 285 52.53 -0.98 -2.45
CA ARG A 285 53.27 0.07 -3.14
C ARG A 285 54.46 -0.52 -3.98
N GLY A 286 54.50 -0.16 -5.26
CA GLY A 286 55.50 -0.66 -6.24
C GLY A 286 55.14 -2.01 -6.87
N MET A 287 54.05 -2.63 -6.43
CA MET A 287 53.42 -3.82 -7.03
C MET A 287 51.91 -3.61 -7.11
N ASP A 288 51.54 -2.47 -7.63
CA ASP A 288 50.16 -1.96 -7.57
C ASP A 288 49.20 -2.81 -8.41
N THR A 289 47.99 -2.93 -7.96
CA THR A 289 46.86 -3.46 -8.75
C THR A 289 46.55 -2.47 -9.86
N PRO A 290 46.44 -2.90 -11.13
CA PRO A 290 46.16 -1.99 -12.24
C PRO A 290 44.79 -1.38 -12.12
N LYS A 291 44.72 -0.05 -12.13
CA LYS A 291 43.45 0.73 -12.15
C LYS A 291 42.83 0.73 -13.52
N GLY A 292 41.55 1.08 -13.61
CA GLY A 292 40.80 1.22 -14.85
C GLY A 292 39.70 0.17 -15.01
N GLU A 293 39.22 0.06 -16.23
CA GLU A 293 38.20 -0.89 -16.61
C GLU A 293 38.82 -2.20 -17.08
N HIS A 294 38.38 -3.30 -16.52
CA HIS A 294 38.79 -4.66 -16.79
C HIS A 294 37.56 -5.55 -16.96
N GLN A 295 37.83 -6.83 -17.24
CA GLN A 295 36.79 -7.87 -17.22
C GLN A 295 37.39 -9.20 -16.77
N ILE A 296 36.53 -10.14 -16.38
CA ILE A 296 36.96 -11.50 -16.08
C ILE A 296 37.26 -12.23 -17.39
N TYR A 297 38.55 -12.60 -17.63
CA TYR A 297 38.97 -13.29 -18.83
C TYR A 297 38.93 -14.82 -18.73
N ASN A 298 39.26 -15.36 -17.56
CA ASN A 298 39.20 -16.79 -17.29
C ASN A 298 38.94 -17.05 -15.80
N LYS A 299 38.57 -18.30 -15.48
CA LYS A 299 38.27 -18.74 -14.12
C LYS A 299 38.82 -20.13 -13.91
N PHE A 300 39.54 -20.35 -12.80
CA PHE A 300 40.01 -21.68 -12.38
C PHE A 300 39.74 -21.93 -10.91
N PRO A 301 39.26 -23.11 -10.53
CA PRO A 301 38.88 -23.37 -9.12
C PRO A 301 40.09 -23.30 -8.16
N ARG A 302 41.22 -23.84 -8.52
CA ARG A 302 42.44 -23.92 -7.66
C ARG A 302 43.73 -24.05 -8.47
N PRO A 303 44.12 -23.04 -9.27
CA PRO A 303 45.34 -23.11 -10.06
C PRO A 303 46.60 -23.01 -9.19
N TRP A 304 47.67 -23.65 -9.63
CA TRP A 304 49.02 -23.58 -9.07
C TRP A 304 49.81 -22.45 -9.71
N SER A 305 50.34 -21.57 -8.88
CA SER A 305 51.29 -20.54 -9.32
C SER A 305 52.71 -21.05 -9.22
N LYS A 306 53.33 -21.35 -10.37
CA LYS A 306 54.75 -21.73 -10.44
C LYS A 306 55.68 -20.63 -9.91
N LYS A 307 55.31 -19.36 -10.15
CA LYS A 307 56.09 -18.19 -9.73
C LYS A 307 56.18 -18.06 -8.22
N TYR A 308 55.12 -18.37 -7.50
CA TYR A 308 55.03 -18.16 -6.05
C TYR A 308 55.04 -19.48 -5.25
N GLY A 309 54.97 -20.64 -5.90
CA GLY A 309 54.97 -21.94 -5.23
C GLY A 309 53.77 -22.18 -4.33
N LEU A 310 52.59 -21.72 -4.73
CA LEU A 310 51.35 -21.81 -3.93
C LEU A 310 50.12 -21.92 -4.84
N TYR A 311 48.98 -22.32 -4.25
CA TYR A 311 47.70 -22.32 -4.92
C TYR A 311 46.99 -20.97 -4.73
N MET A 312 46.23 -20.57 -5.75
CA MET A 312 45.36 -19.40 -5.74
C MET A 312 43.88 -19.87 -5.92
N PRO A 313 43.20 -20.32 -4.86
CA PRO A 313 41.86 -20.82 -5.00
C PRO A 313 40.88 -19.74 -5.52
N PHE A 314 39.90 -20.19 -6.30
CA PHE A 314 38.87 -19.32 -6.90
C PHE A 314 39.43 -18.19 -7.76
N TRP A 315 40.40 -18.52 -8.57
CA TRP A 315 41.07 -17.58 -9.46
C TRP A 315 40.18 -17.04 -10.56
N MET A 316 40.18 -15.74 -10.74
CA MET A 316 39.53 -15.01 -11.83
C MET A 316 40.55 -13.99 -12.41
N ALA A 317 41.01 -14.21 -13.63
CA ALA A 317 41.94 -13.26 -14.26
C ALA A 317 41.20 -11.98 -14.70
N ILE A 318 41.78 -10.82 -14.37
CA ILE A 318 41.26 -9.50 -14.79
C ILE A 318 42.03 -8.89 -15.92
N THR A 319 43.12 -9.53 -16.36
CA THR A 319 43.91 -9.15 -17.53
C THR A 319 44.02 -10.32 -18.50
N SER A 320 44.12 -10.04 -19.81
CA SER A 320 44.14 -11.06 -20.85
C SER A 320 45.38 -11.96 -20.79
N ASP A 321 46.50 -11.44 -20.26
CA ASP A 321 47.75 -12.19 -20.06
C ASP A 321 47.76 -13.02 -18.75
N GLY A 322 46.68 -12.93 -17.95
CA GLY A 322 46.57 -13.66 -16.70
C GLY A 322 47.53 -13.26 -15.59
N LYS A 323 48.20 -12.08 -15.69
CA LYS A 323 49.11 -11.62 -14.64
C LYS A 323 48.45 -11.16 -13.39
N TYR A 324 47.27 -10.56 -13.50
CA TYR A 324 46.48 -10.01 -12.39
C TYR A 324 45.12 -10.70 -12.29
N GLY A 325 44.69 -10.93 -11.10
CA GLY A 325 43.41 -11.59 -10.85
C GLY A 325 42.85 -11.34 -9.46
N ILE A 326 41.63 -11.81 -9.29
CA ILE A 326 40.93 -11.93 -8.01
C ILE A 326 41.02 -13.39 -7.59
N HIS A 327 41.37 -13.67 -6.33
CA HIS A 327 41.45 -15.02 -5.81
C HIS A 327 41.28 -15.03 -4.29
N GLU A 328 41.08 -16.19 -3.70
CA GLU A 328 41.08 -16.38 -2.25
C GLU A 328 42.48 -16.17 -1.69
N LEU A 329 42.59 -16.01 -0.37
CA LEU A 329 43.87 -16.01 0.33
C LEU A 329 44.77 -17.14 -0.19
N PRO A 330 46.10 -16.87 -0.46
CA PRO A 330 47.01 -17.86 -0.97
C PRO A 330 47.06 -19.12 -0.09
N GLU A 331 47.11 -20.27 -0.73
CA GLU A 331 47.19 -21.56 -0.05
C GLU A 331 48.52 -22.24 -0.33
N TRP A 332 49.34 -22.43 0.70
CA TRP A 332 50.58 -23.11 0.65
C TRP A 332 50.44 -24.63 0.55
N PRO A 333 51.43 -25.35 0.03
CA PRO A 333 51.48 -26.80 0.15
C PRO A 333 51.26 -27.25 1.61
N GLY A 334 50.33 -28.19 1.84
CA GLY A 334 49.90 -28.59 3.17
C GLY A 334 48.63 -27.90 3.65
N GLY A 335 48.00 -27.00 2.86
CA GLY A 335 46.67 -26.43 3.13
C GLY A 335 46.68 -25.17 4.02
N TYR A 336 47.84 -24.66 4.41
CA TYR A 336 47.93 -23.42 5.18
C TYR A 336 47.53 -22.23 4.28
N LYS A 337 46.55 -21.43 4.72
CA LYS A 337 46.12 -20.19 4.05
C LYS A 337 46.72 -18.99 4.75
N GLU A 338 47.40 -18.15 3.97
CA GLU A 338 48.09 -16.95 4.47
C GLU A 338 47.18 -15.72 4.33
N GLY A 339 47.24 -14.84 5.32
CA GLY A 339 46.86 -13.46 5.13
C GLY A 339 45.44 -13.08 5.53
N GLN A 340 44.77 -13.82 6.41
CA GLN A 340 43.51 -13.40 6.96
C GLN A 340 43.58 -11.99 7.61
N ASN A 341 44.70 -11.70 8.26
CA ASN A 341 45.04 -10.40 8.84
C ASN A 341 45.49 -9.36 7.83
N HIS A 342 45.65 -9.74 6.54
CA HIS A 342 46.00 -8.83 5.46
C HIS A 342 44.77 -8.17 4.81
N LEU A 343 43.56 -8.69 5.05
CA LEU A 343 42.36 -8.09 4.52
C LEU A 343 42.16 -6.68 5.07
N GLY A 344 41.86 -5.75 4.22
CA GLY A 344 41.77 -4.31 4.52
C GLY A 344 43.06 -3.51 4.31
N ILE A 345 44.18 -4.17 3.98
CA ILE A 345 45.47 -3.54 3.73
C ILE A 345 46.14 -4.06 2.41
N PRO A 346 46.82 -3.20 1.66
CA PRO A 346 47.48 -3.58 0.41
C PRO A 346 48.86 -4.24 0.66
N VAL A 347 48.92 -5.57 0.58
CA VAL A 347 50.17 -6.33 0.80
C VAL A 347 50.49 -7.34 -0.30
N SER A 348 49.62 -7.49 -1.32
CA SER A 348 49.82 -8.45 -2.40
C SER A 348 50.87 -7.98 -3.44
N HIS A 349 51.10 -8.82 -4.45
CA HIS A 349 51.97 -8.50 -5.60
C HIS A 349 51.13 -8.04 -6.80
N GLY A 350 49.96 -7.42 -6.56
CA GLY A 350 49.10 -6.85 -7.59
C GLY A 350 47.77 -7.57 -7.77
N CYS A 351 47.64 -8.83 -7.38
CA CYS A 351 46.35 -9.51 -7.34
C CYS A 351 45.48 -8.99 -6.20
N MET A 352 44.18 -9.16 -6.31
CA MET A 352 43.22 -8.84 -5.25
C MET A 352 42.82 -10.12 -4.52
N ARG A 353 43.14 -10.18 -3.23
CA ARG A 353 42.84 -11.32 -2.37
C ARG A 353 41.52 -11.09 -1.64
N LEU A 354 40.66 -12.07 -1.67
CA LEU A 354 39.43 -12.15 -0.86
C LEU A 354 39.59 -13.15 0.30
N GLY A 355 38.80 -12.99 1.31
CA GLY A 355 38.75 -13.94 2.42
C GLY A 355 38.13 -15.29 2.02
N VAL A 356 38.28 -16.28 2.91
CA VAL A 356 37.64 -17.60 2.80
C VAL A 356 36.11 -17.44 2.88
N GLY A 357 35.39 -18.00 1.92
CA GLY A 357 33.95 -17.83 1.72
C GLY A 357 33.61 -16.69 0.75
N PRO A 358 33.97 -15.43 1.01
CA PRO A 358 33.83 -14.33 0.04
C PRO A 358 34.39 -14.62 -1.34
N ALA A 359 35.56 -15.24 -1.44
CA ALA A 359 36.16 -15.58 -2.75
C ALA A 359 35.34 -16.60 -3.52
N GLU A 360 34.86 -17.64 -2.87
CA GLU A 360 34.00 -18.64 -3.47
C GLU A 360 32.68 -18.02 -3.92
N PHE A 361 32.09 -17.16 -3.09
CA PHE A 361 30.86 -16.45 -3.43
C PHE A 361 31.01 -15.62 -4.70
N VAL A 362 32.04 -14.76 -4.76
CA VAL A 362 32.28 -13.89 -5.93
C VAL A 362 32.64 -14.73 -7.16
N TYR A 363 33.43 -15.80 -7.00
CA TYR A 363 33.75 -16.74 -8.06
C TYR A 363 32.52 -17.39 -8.68
N ASN A 364 31.59 -17.87 -7.86
CA ASN A 364 30.37 -18.53 -8.34
C ASN A 364 29.39 -17.53 -8.97
N TRP A 365 29.33 -16.29 -8.46
CA TRP A 365 28.45 -15.24 -8.94
C TRP A 365 28.96 -14.61 -10.27
N ALA A 366 30.27 -14.33 -10.39
CA ALA A 366 30.86 -13.68 -11.57
C ALA A 366 30.98 -14.66 -12.75
N GLU A 367 30.78 -14.15 -13.97
CA GLU A 367 30.88 -14.88 -15.22
C GLU A 367 32.12 -14.38 -16.00
N ILE A 368 32.59 -15.16 -17.01
CA ILE A 368 33.59 -14.64 -17.95
C ILE A 368 32.95 -13.49 -18.70
N GLY A 369 33.67 -12.36 -18.81
CA GLY A 369 33.14 -11.11 -19.35
C GLY A 369 32.55 -10.16 -18.31
N THR A 370 32.30 -10.58 -17.06
CA THR A 370 31.87 -9.66 -15.98
C THR A 370 32.85 -8.49 -15.88
N LYS A 371 32.36 -7.28 -15.98
CA LYS A 371 33.18 -6.04 -15.89
C LYS A 371 33.76 -5.88 -14.49
N VAL A 372 34.98 -5.30 -14.43
CA VAL A 372 35.67 -4.99 -13.18
C VAL A 372 36.19 -3.56 -13.26
N VAL A 373 35.72 -2.68 -12.42
CA VAL A 373 36.13 -1.27 -12.33
C VAL A 373 37.00 -1.08 -11.11
N ILE A 374 38.27 -0.61 -11.31
CA ILE A 374 39.28 -0.49 -10.23
C ILE A 374 39.78 0.96 -10.16
N TYR A 375 39.66 1.60 -8.99
CA TYR A 375 40.07 2.99 -8.78
C TYR A 375 40.75 3.27 -7.43
#